data_55ef6575b0ab33c7797b553adfaf29c0
#
_entry.id   55ef6575b0ab33c7797b553adfaf29c0
#
_cell.length_a   1.000
_cell.length_b   1.000
_cell.length_c   1.000
_cell.angle_alpha   90.00
_cell.angle_beta   90.00
_cell.angle_gamma   90.00
#
_symmetry.space_group_name_H-M   'P 1'
#
loop_
_entity.id
_entity.type
_entity.pdbx_description
1 polymer ?
#
loop_
_entity_poly.entity_id
_entity_poly.type
_entity_poly.pdbx_seq_one_letter_code
_entity_poly.pdbx_strand_id
1 'polypeptide(L)'
;MAIKKSTEEEIEKHSQELLEKEISKELEGKTPREIDKYMKEKEKLKNEIASWVPKTKLGKEVKTKKIKDIDEILDSKRKILETEIVDSLLNLKSDLLSIGQSKGKFGGGKRRAWRQTQRKTKEGNVPTFSTMAVVGDEKGHVGIGDGSATETLPAR
;
A
#
# COMPACT_ATOMS: atom_id res chain seq x y z
N MET A 1 -15.15 -31.36 -22.65
CA MET A 1 -14.45 -30.06 -22.68
C MET A 1 -15.39 -28.86 -22.53
N ALA A 2 -16.66 -28.90 -22.95
CA ALA A 2 -17.61 -27.77 -22.82
C ALA A 2 -18.08 -27.48 -21.38
N ILE A 3 -18.25 -28.50 -20.53
CA ILE A 3 -18.76 -28.36 -19.15
C ILE A 3 -17.76 -27.64 -18.21
N LYS A 4 -16.44 -27.73 -18.48
CA LYS A 4 -15.45 -26.99 -17.68
C LYS A 4 -15.36 -25.50 -17.99
N LYS A 5 -15.68 -25.09 -19.21
CA LYS A 5 -15.68 -23.66 -19.58
C LYS A 5 -16.86 -22.90 -18.98
N SER A 6 -18.05 -23.51 -18.89
CA SER A 6 -19.22 -22.86 -18.29
C SER A 6 -19.05 -22.59 -16.78
N THR A 7 -18.40 -23.51 -16.06
CA THR A 7 -18.11 -23.31 -14.62
C THR A 7 -17.02 -22.26 -14.34
N GLU A 8 -16.04 -22.12 -15.24
CA GLU A 8 -15.01 -21.08 -15.12
C GLU A 8 -15.60 -19.68 -15.38
N GLU A 9 -16.46 -19.55 -16.38
CA GLU A 9 -17.16 -18.28 -16.69
C GLU A 9 -18.16 -17.87 -15.59
N GLU A 10 -18.83 -18.81 -14.94
CA GLU A 10 -19.72 -18.55 -13.80
C GLU A 10 -18.94 -18.12 -12.56
N ILE A 11 -17.77 -18.72 -12.30
CA ILE A 11 -16.88 -18.35 -11.21
C ILE A 11 -16.30 -16.95 -11.45
N GLU A 12 -15.89 -16.63 -12.67
CA GLU A 12 -15.39 -15.29 -13.02
C GLU A 12 -16.49 -14.23 -12.87
N LYS A 13 -17.72 -14.48 -13.32
CA LYS A 13 -18.85 -13.55 -13.13
C LYS A 13 -19.16 -13.32 -11.65
N HIS A 14 -19.20 -14.40 -10.87
CA HIS A 14 -19.46 -14.27 -9.43
C HIS A 14 -18.33 -13.51 -8.70
N SER A 15 -17.08 -13.72 -9.09
CA SER A 15 -15.95 -12.96 -8.53
C SER A 15 -15.99 -11.47 -8.94
N GLN A 16 -16.45 -11.15 -10.15
CA GLN A 16 -16.64 -9.77 -10.58
C GLN A 16 -17.78 -9.07 -9.83
N GLU A 17 -18.91 -9.74 -9.63
CA GLU A 17 -20.01 -9.20 -8.82
C GLU A 17 -19.62 -8.96 -7.35
N LEU A 18 -18.82 -9.82 -6.75
CA LEU A 18 -18.30 -9.62 -5.40
C LEU A 18 -17.36 -8.41 -5.32
N LEU A 19 -16.47 -8.27 -6.30
CA LEU A 19 -15.58 -7.11 -6.43
C LEU A 19 -16.37 -5.80 -6.63
N GLU A 20 -17.39 -5.78 -7.45
CA GLU A 20 -18.25 -4.61 -7.64
C GLU A 20 -19.00 -4.22 -6.35
N LYS A 21 -19.47 -5.21 -5.58
CA LYS A 21 -20.10 -4.97 -4.27
C LYS A 21 -19.13 -4.45 -3.23
N GLU A 22 -17.90 -4.93 -3.22
CA GLU A 22 -16.82 -4.39 -2.34
C GLU A 22 -16.47 -2.94 -2.73
N ILE A 23 -16.31 -2.67 -4.02
CA ILE A 23 -16.04 -1.33 -4.53
C ILE A 23 -17.19 -0.37 -4.19
N SER A 24 -18.45 -0.80 -4.36
CA SER A 24 -19.60 0.04 -4.03
C SER A 24 -19.66 0.39 -2.53
N LYS A 25 -19.34 -0.56 -1.65
CA LYS A 25 -19.24 -0.31 -0.20
C LYS A 25 -18.10 0.66 0.17
N GLU A 26 -16.95 0.53 -0.49
CA GLU A 26 -15.83 1.45 -0.26
C GLU A 26 -16.08 2.86 -0.81
N LEU A 27 -16.98 3.00 -1.77
CA LEU A 27 -17.35 4.28 -2.38
C LEU A 27 -18.51 4.98 -1.64
N GLU A 28 -19.24 4.28 -0.76
CA GLU A 28 -20.31 4.87 0.03
C GLU A 28 -19.79 6.05 0.88
N GLY A 29 -20.35 7.24 0.63
CA GLY A 29 -20.00 8.47 1.36
C GLY A 29 -18.82 9.26 0.82
N LYS A 30 -18.17 8.83 -0.26
CA LYS A 30 -17.08 9.61 -0.90
C LYS A 30 -17.63 10.59 -1.92
N THR A 31 -16.94 11.72 -2.06
CA THR A 31 -17.26 12.72 -3.09
C THR A 31 -16.86 12.22 -4.48
N PRO A 32 -17.49 12.72 -5.58
CA PRO A 32 -17.15 12.32 -6.95
C PRO A 32 -15.65 12.49 -7.27
N ARG A 33 -15.00 13.52 -6.73
CA ARG A 33 -13.55 13.75 -6.91
C ARG A 33 -12.68 12.71 -6.23
N GLU A 34 -13.10 12.23 -5.05
CA GLU A 34 -12.40 11.17 -4.32
C GLU A 34 -12.58 9.81 -5.02
N ILE A 35 -13.73 9.58 -5.62
CA ILE A 35 -14.00 8.39 -6.43
C ILE A 35 -13.09 8.36 -7.67
N ASP A 36 -13.00 9.46 -8.41
CA ASP A 36 -12.11 9.58 -9.57
C ASP A 36 -10.63 9.37 -9.20
N LYS A 37 -10.21 9.92 -8.06
CA LYS A 37 -8.85 9.73 -7.56
C LYS A 37 -8.58 8.27 -7.21
N TYR A 38 -9.49 7.62 -6.50
CA TYR A 38 -9.41 6.21 -6.12
C TYR A 38 -9.36 5.29 -7.34
N MET A 39 -10.21 5.54 -8.35
CA MET A 39 -10.21 4.75 -9.58
C MET A 39 -8.90 4.89 -10.36
N LYS A 40 -8.34 6.11 -10.46
CA LYS A 40 -7.05 6.34 -11.10
C LYS A 40 -5.89 5.67 -10.36
N GLU A 41 -5.91 5.68 -9.03
CA GLU A 41 -4.90 5.00 -8.21
C GLU A 41 -4.98 3.47 -8.40
N LYS A 42 -6.17 2.89 -8.41
CA LYS A 42 -6.37 1.45 -8.69
C LYS A 42 -5.95 1.06 -10.12
N GLU A 43 -6.27 1.88 -11.10
CA GLU A 43 -5.85 1.65 -12.48
C GLU A 43 -4.33 1.71 -12.63
N LYS A 44 -3.69 2.67 -11.96
CA LYS A 44 -2.24 2.80 -11.95
C LYS A 44 -1.58 1.56 -11.35
N LEU A 45 -2.03 1.10 -10.17
CA LEU A 45 -1.54 -0.12 -9.53
C LEU A 45 -1.73 -1.36 -10.43
N LYS A 46 -2.89 -1.48 -11.07
CA LYS A 46 -3.17 -2.58 -12.00
C LYS A 46 -2.20 -2.59 -13.19
N ASN A 47 -1.88 -1.41 -13.73
CA ASN A 47 -0.93 -1.26 -14.83
C ASN A 47 0.51 -1.54 -14.38
N GLU A 48 0.89 -1.13 -13.17
CA GLU A 48 2.20 -1.43 -12.57
C GLU A 48 2.38 -2.94 -12.37
N ILE A 49 1.38 -3.64 -11.79
CA ILE A 49 1.40 -5.10 -11.62
C ILE A 49 1.42 -5.82 -12.98
N ALA A 50 0.69 -5.34 -13.98
CA ALA A 50 0.67 -5.94 -15.31
C ALA A 50 2.04 -5.83 -16.01
N SER A 51 2.70 -4.68 -15.90
CA SER A 51 4.04 -4.41 -16.47
C SER A 51 5.18 -5.04 -15.68
N TRP A 52 4.94 -5.48 -14.44
CA TRP A 52 5.96 -6.05 -13.58
C TRP A 52 6.60 -7.32 -14.15
N VAL A 53 7.92 -7.34 -14.18
CA VAL A 53 8.72 -8.51 -14.57
C VAL A 53 9.43 -9.06 -13.33
N PRO A 54 9.00 -10.19 -12.79
CA PRO A 54 9.56 -10.74 -11.56
C PRO A 54 11.01 -11.19 -11.73
N LYS A 55 11.88 -10.75 -10.85
CA LYS A 55 13.30 -11.10 -10.81
C LYS A 55 13.55 -12.29 -9.88
N THR A 56 12.78 -12.39 -8.78
CA THR A 56 12.92 -13.44 -7.78
C THR A 56 12.14 -14.71 -8.14
N LYS A 57 12.53 -15.85 -7.54
CA LYS A 57 11.77 -17.10 -7.68
C LYS A 57 10.36 -16.95 -7.11
N LEU A 58 10.25 -16.29 -5.94
CA LEU A 58 8.97 -16.02 -5.28
C LEU A 58 8.06 -15.16 -6.18
N GLY A 59 8.58 -14.08 -6.77
CA GLY A 59 7.82 -13.24 -7.68
C GLY A 59 7.29 -14.00 -8.90
N LYS A 60 8.07 -14.95 -9.45
CA LYS A 60 7.61 -15.81 -10.55
C LYS A 60 6.48 -16.75 -10.12
N GLU A 61 6.56 -17.30 -8.93
CA GLU A 61 5.52 -18.19 -8.37
C GLU A 61 4.22 -17.43 -8.12
N VAL A 62 4.29 -16.21 -7.59
CA VAL A 62 3.12 -15.34 -7.38
C VAL A 62 2.52 -14.89 -8.72
N LYS A 63 3.33 -14.44 -9.68
CA LYS A 63 2.85 -14.05 -11.01
C LYS A 63 2.17 -15.21 -11.77
N THR A 64 2.63 -16.46 -11.57
CA THR A 64 2.00 -17.67 -12.14
C THR A 64 0.80 -18.14 -11.32
N LYS A 65 0.36 -17.41 -10.27
CA LYS A 65 -0.76 -17.75 -9.38
C LYS A 65 -0.62 -19.11 -8.67
N LYS A 66 0.62 -19.57 -8.45
CA LYS A 66 0.89 -20.79 -7.66
C LYS A 66 0.67 -20.52 -6.17
N ILE A 67 1.05 -19.33 -5.71
CA ILE A 67 0.82 -18.85 -4.36
C ILE A 67 -0.26 -17.78 -4.46
N LYS A 68 -1.31 -17.92 -3.66
CA LYS A 68 -2.44 -16.97 -3.62
C LYS A 68 -2.52 -16.23 -2.29
N ASP A 69 -2.05 -16.86 -1.22
CA ASP A 69 -2.14 -16.32 0.13
C ASP A 69 -0.76 -15.85 0.62
N ILE A 70 -0.73 -14.69 1.27
CA ILE A 70 0.50 -14.15 1.83
C ILE A 70 0.97 -14.95 3.05
N ASP A 71 0.04 -15.58 3.78
CA ASP A 71 0.35 -16.38 4.96
C ASP A 71 1.26 -17.56 4.63
N GLU A 72 1.08 -18.21 3.47
CA GLU A 72 1.97 -19.26 3.00
C GLU A 72 3.43 -18.79 2.86
N ILE A 73 3.62 -17.53 2.45
CA ILE A 73 4.96 -16.92 2.32
C ILE A 73 5.55 -16.62 3.69
N LEU A 74 4.73 -16.06 4.60
CA LEU A 74 5.15 -15.70 5.94
C LEU A 74 5.48 -16.95 6.78
N ASP A 75 4.66 -17.98 6.72
CA ASP A 75 4.89 -19.26 7.42
C ASP A 75 6.15 -19.97 6.93
N SER A 76 6.41 -19.92 5.63
CA SER A 76 7.64 -20.47 5.03
C SER A 76 8.88 -19.64 5.33
N LYS A 77 8.76 -18.51 6.03
CA LYS A 77 9.84 -17.55 6.37
C LYS A 77 10.67 -17.09 5.17
N ARG A 78 10.06 -17.08 3.99
CA ARG A 78 10.71 -16.59 2.76
C ARG A 78 10.77 -15.08 2.78
N LYS A 79 11.91 -14.51 2.38
CA LYS A 79 12.06 -13.05 2.29
C LYS A 79 11.35 -12.51 1.05
N ILE A 80 10.50 -11.53 1.26
CA ILE A 80 9.87 -10.75 0.19
C ILE A 80 10.84 -9.63 -0.19
N LEU A 81 11.32 -9.64 -1.42
CA LEU A 81 12.30 -8.70 -1.95
C LEU A 81 11.74 -7.76 -3.02
N GLU A 82 10.51 -8.01 -3.47
CA GLU A 82 9.81 -7.22 -4.48
C GLU A 82 8.48 -6.73 -3.88
N THR A 83 8.20 -5.44 -4.01
CA THR A 83 6.99 -4.79 -3.46
C THR A 83 5.74 -5.29 -4.16
N GLU A 84 5.83 -5.52 -5.46
CA GLU A 84 4.73 -5.94 -6.32
C GLU A 84 4.13 -7.30 -5.93
N ILE A 85 4.91 -8.13 -5.20
CA ILE A 85 4.40 -9.40 -4.63
C ILE A 85 3.27 -9.10 -3.64
N VAL A 86 3.48 -8.15 -2.75
CA VAL A 86 2.50 -7.80 -1.72
C VAL A 86 1.30 -7.08 -2.34
N ASP A 87 1.56 -6.14 -3.27
CA ASP A 87 0.53 -5.40 -3.99
C ASP A 87 -0.38 -6.30 -4.85
N SER A 88 0.14 -7.44 -5.32
CA SER A 88 -0.64 -8.41 -6.10
C SER A 88 -1.48 -9.35 -5.22
N LEU A 89 -1.08 -9.59 -3.97
CA LEU A 89 -1.77 -10.51 -3.06
C LEU A 89 -2.75 -9.81 -2.13
N LEU A 90 -2.47 -8.55 -1.74
CA LEU A 90 -3.24 -7.80 -0.76
C LEU A 90 -3.75 -6.48 -1.32
N ASN A 91 -4.95 -6.07 -0.88
CA ASN A 91 -5.46 -4.72 -1.12
C ASN A 91 -4.98 -3.81 0.01
N LEU A 92 -3.90 -3.08 -0.22
CA LEU A 92 -3.21 -2.32 0.81
C LEU A 92 -3.79 -0.91 0.94
N LYS A 93 -3.92 -0.48 2.20
CA LYS A 93 -4.16 0.93 2.58
C LYS A 93 -2.94 1.44 3.33
N SER A 94 -2.55 2.69 3.07
CA SER A 94 -1.41 3.32 3.73
C SER A 94 -1.83 4.56 4.49
N ASP A 95 -1.28 4.76 5.68
CA ASP A 95 -1.45 5.98 6.47
C ASP A 95 -0.14 6.39 7.14
N LEU A 96 -0.03 7.67 7.49
CA LEU A 96 1.15 8.24 8.13
C LEU A 96 0.94 8.40 9.63
N LEU A 97 1.84 7.84 10.42
CA LEU A 97 1.82 8.03 11.87
C LEU A 97 2.22 9.46 12.26
N SER A 98 1.47 10.03 13.19
CA SER A 98 1.71 11.37 13.71
C SER A 98 2.87 11.38 14.73
N ILE A 99 4.10 11.20 14.26
CA ILE A 99 5.33 11.10 15.07
C ILE A 99 5.96 12.45 15.40
N GLY A 100 5.52 13.53 14.75
CA GLY A 100 6.06 14.85 14.94
C GLY A 100 5.71 15.49 16.28
N GLN A 101 6.34 16.63 16.57
CA GLN A 101 6.02 17.43 17.75
C GLN A 101 4.63 18.05 17.61
N SER A 102 3.91 18.22 18.73
CA SER A 102 2.64 18.92 18.75
C SER A 102 2.85 20.40 18.45
N LYS A 103 1.91 21.00 17.71
CA LYS A 103 1.94 22.40 17.34
C LYS A 103 1.21 23.22 18.41
N GLY A 104 1.93 23.95 19.24
CA GLY A 104 1.35 24.84 20.24
C GLY A 104 2.34 25.21 21.34
N LYS A 105 2.17 26.41 21.90
CA LYS A 105 3.04 26.96 22.95
C LYS A 105 3.06 26.09 24.22
N PHE A 106 1.98 25.38 24.49
CA PHE A 106 1.81 24.52 25.67
C PHE A 106 1.64 23.03 25.33
N GLY A 107 2.02 22.60 24.12
CA GLY A 107 2.01 21.18 23.74
C GLY A 107 0.64 20.57 23.46
N GLY A 108 -0.46 21.34 23.47
CA GLY A 108 -1.85 20.86 23.32
C GLY A 108 -2.37 20.72 21.88
N GLY A 109 -1.54 20.93 20.86
CA GLY A 109 -1.98 20.84 19.47
C GLY A 109 -1.82 19.46 18.82
N LYS A 110 -2.51 19.22 17.69
CA LYS A 110 -2.38 18.01 16.89
C LYS A 110 -0.93 17.79 16.46
N ARG A 111 -0.42 16.60 16.62
CA ARG A 111 0.92 16.20 16.16
C ARG A 111 0.97 16.18 14.64
N ARG A 112 2.15 16.50 14.08
CA ARG A 112 2.40 16.39 12.64
C ARG A 112 2.75 14.96 12.25
N ALA A 113 2.49 14.59 11.00
CA ALA A 113 2.87 13.30 10.44
C ALA A 113 4.40 13.14 10.26
N TRP A 114 5.17 14.23 10.37
CA TRP A 114 6.63 14.21 10.23
C TRP A 114 7.31 14.83 11.45
N ARG A 115 8.46 14.29 11.78
CA ARG A 115 9.38 14.84 12.77
C ARG A 115 10.44 15.65 12.04
N GLN A 116 10.70 16.87 12.48
CA GLN A 116 11.75 17.72 11.95
C GLN A 116 12.89 17.80 12.95
N THR A 117 14.11 17.52 12.50
CA THR A 117 15.36 17.75 13.21
C THR A 117 16.23 18.70 12.42
N GLN A 118 17.19 19.36 13.06
CA GLN A 118 18.13 20.25 12.39
C GLN A 118 19.55 19.91 12.80
N ARG A 119 20.44 19.88 11.83
CA ARG A 119 21.89 19.78 12.06
C ARG A 119 22.52 21.13 11.74
N LYS A 120 23.31 21.63 12.66
CA LYS A 120 24.08 22.87 12.44
C LYS A 120 25.34 22.56 11.62
N THR A 121 25.50 23.27 10.51
CA THR A 121 26.68 23.21 9.64
C THR A 121 27.34 24.57 9.58
N LYS A 122 28.55 24.66 8.98
CA LYS A 122 29.26 25.94 8.76
C LYS A 122 28.46 26.91 7.90
N GLU A 123 27.62 26.39 7.01
CA GLU A 123 26.79 27.13 6.04
C GLU A 123 25.39 27.44 6.56
N GLY A 124 25.04 26.97 7.78
CA GLY A 124 23.74 27.19 8.40
C GLY A 124 23.10 25.90 8.92
N ASN A 125 21.79 25.94 9.17
CA ASN A 125 21.05 24.80 9.67
C ASN A 125 20.48 23.97 8.52
N VAL A 126 20.81 22.70 8.46
CA VAL A 126 20.24 21.73 7.51
C VAL A 126 19.12 20.96 8.19
N PRO A 127 17.86 21.14 7.76
CA PRO A 127 16.74 20.38 8.30
C PRO A 127 16.72 18.96 7.76
N THR A 128 16.24 18.02 8.58
CA THR A 128 15.96 16.63 8.18
C THR A 128 14.56 16.29 8.65
N PHE A 129 13.77 15.75 7.75
CA PHE A 129 12.40 15.30 8.01
C PHE A 129 12.36 13.78 8.04
N SER A 130 11.72 13.23 9.06
CA SER A 130 11.49 11.78 9.17
C SER A 130 9.99 11.53 9.26
N THR A 131 9.53 10.52 8.54
CA THR A 131 8.14 10.05 8.55
C THR A 131 8.09 8.56 8.85
N MET A 132 6.98 8.10 9.35
CA MET A 132 6.71 6.68 9.55
C MET A 132 5.35 6.37 8.94
N ALA A 133 5.34 5.46 8.00
CA ALA A 133 4.13 4.97 7.34
C ALA A 133 3.74 3.60 7.87
N VAL A 134 2.45 3.36 7.94
CA VAL A 134 1.86 2.05 8.20
C VAL A 134 1.08 1.65 6.98
N VAL A 135 1.25 0.41 6.55
CA VAL A 135 0.55 -0.19 5.44
C VAL A 135 -0.10 -1.48 5.91
N GLY A 136 -1.34 -1.72 5.51
CA GLY A 136 -2.05 -2.94 5.90
C GLY A 136 -3.31 -3.16 5.09
N ASP A 137 -3.89 -4.35 5.26
CA ASP A 137 -5.10 -4.81 4.60
C ASP A 137 -6.36 -4.71 5.48
N GLU A 138 -6.23 -4.20 6.72
CA GLU A 138 -7.30 -4.16 7.74
C GLU A 138 -7.81 -5.56 8.17
N LYS A 139 -7.13 -6.64 7.77
CA LYS A 139 -7.50 -8.03 8.10
C LYS A 139 -6.49 -8.74 9.01
N GLY A 140 -5.40 -8.07 9.37
CA GLY A 140 -4.39 -8.58 10.31
C GLY A 140 -2.95 -8.43 9.83
N HIS A 141 -2.72 -8.17 8.53
CA HIS A 141 -1.39 -7.94 7.99
C HIS A 141 -1.03 -6.46 8.10
N VAL A 142 0.09 -6.17 8.74
CA VAL A 142 0.57 -4.81 8.96
C VAL A 142 2.05 -4.72 8.67
N GLY A 143 2.43 -3.75 7.86
CA GLY A 143 3.82 -3.37 7.59
C GLY A 143 4.10 -1.96 8.08
N ILE A 144 5.31 -1.73 8.57
CA ILE A 144 5.78 -0.41 9.02
C ILE A 144 7.04 -0.07 8.24
N GLY A 145 7.10 1.17 7.74
CA GLY A 145 8.27 1.72 7.07
C GLY A 145 8.59 3.11 7.58
N ASP A 146 9.87 3.45 7.65
CA ASP A 146 10.33 4.79 7.96
C ASP A 146 11.10 5.40 6.79
N GLY A 147 10.93 6.70 6.59
CA GLY A 147 11.62 7.47 5.58
C GLY A 147 12.25 8.71 6.18
N SER A 148 13.41 9.13 5.64
CA SER A 148 14.10 10.33 6.07
C SER A 148 14.73 11.05 4.88
N ALA A 149 14.49 12.38 4.79
CA ALA A 149 15.04 13.23 3.73
C ALA A 149 15.19 14.67 4.20
N THR A 150 15.83 15.51 3.39
CA THR A 150 15.97 16.95 3.65
C THR A 150 14.67 17.73 3.39
N GLU A 151 13.73 17.12 2.66
CA GLU A 151 12.42 17.69 2.34
C GLU A 151 11.29 16.74 2.79
N THR A 152 10.09 17.29 2.96
CA THR A 152 8.93 16.53 3.45
C THR A 152 8.36 15.54 2.44
N LEU A 153 8.37 15.88 1.14
CA LEU A 153 7.83 15.01 0.08
C LEU A 153 8.67 13.74 -0.12
N PRO A 154 10.00 13.81 -0.31
CA PRO A 154 10.80 12.61 -0.46
C PRO A 154 10.97 11.80 0.83
N ALA A 155 10.63 12.36 2.00
CA ALA A 155 10.62 11.64 3.27
C ALA A 155 9.36 10.76 3.46
N ARG A 156 8.31 11.01 2.67
CA ARG A 156 7.03 10.26 2.71
C ARG A 156 7.06 9.11 1.74
#